data_2609b3258e3b7227b7bccd2ab5d7a699
#
_entry.id   2609b3258e3b7227b7bccd2ab5d7a699
#
_cell.length_a   1.000
_cell.length_b   1.000
_cell.length_c   1.000
_cell.angle_alpha   90.00
_cell.angle_beta   90.00
_cell.angle_gamma   90.00
#
_symmetry.space_group_name_H-M   'P 1'
#
loop_
_entity.id
_entity.type
_entity.pdbx_description
1 polymer ?
#
loop_
_entity_poly.entity_id
_entity_poly.type
_entity_poly.pdbx_seq_one_letter_code
_entity_poly.pdbx_strand_id
1 'polypeptide(L)'
;MAKNTICVWYDKDAEAAAHFYAKTFPDSAVGAVIRAPGNYPEGKQGDVLVVEFTVAGIACIGLNGGPAIKHSEAFSFQIATDDQEETDRYWNAIVGNGGREKACGWCEDKWGISWQITPRVMTEALAAGGDQAKRAFDAMLTMKKIDVGAIEAARRG
;
A
#
# COMPACT_ATOMS: atom_id res chain seq x y z
N MET A 1 4.00 9.05 21.30
CA MET A 1 2.81 9.06 20.42
C MET A 1 3.08 9.93 19.20
N ALA A 2 2.79 9.45 18.01
CA ALA A 2 2.99 10.20 16.77
C ALA A 2 2.04 11.41 16.73
N LYS A 3 2.56 12.56 16.32
CA LYS A 3 1.73 13.77 16.16
C LYS A 3 0.95 13.78 14.86
N ASN A 4 1.39 12.99 13.89
CA ASN A 4 0.78 12.91 12.57
C ASN A 4 0.39 11.45 12.31
N THR A 5 -0.86 11.22 12.01
CA THR A 5 -1.42 9.91 11.74
C THR A 5 -2.20 9.98 10.43
N ILE A 6 -2.00 9.00 9.57
CA ILE A 6 -2.75 8.91 8.31
C ILE A 6 -4.11 8.28 8.62
N CYS A 7 -5.19 8.97 8.24
CA CYS A 7 -6.54 8.41 8.35
C CYS A 7 -6.94 7.82 7.00
N VAL A 8 -7.28 6.54 7.00
CA VAL A 8 -7.70 5.81 5.81
C VAL A 8 -9.18 5.46 5.96
N TRP A 9 -9.97 5.85 4.98
CA TRP A 9 -11.42 5.63 4.98
C TRP A 9 -11.77 4.22 4.52
N TYR A 10 -12.73 3.58 5.19
CA TYR A 10 -13.26 2.26 4.81
C TYR A 10 -14.78 2.24 4.92
N ASP A 11 -15.39 1.33 4.16
CA ASP A 11 -16.78 0.95 4.34
C ASP A 11 -16.84 -0.35 5.14
N LYS A 12 -16.88 -0.23 6.48
CA LYS A 12 -16.98 -1.31 7.47
C LYS A 12 -15.74 -2.22 7.62
N ASP A 13 -14.76 -2.15 6.76
CA ASP A 13 -13.67 -3.12 6.66
C ASP A 13 -12.34 -2.66 7.27
N ALA A 14 -12.34 -1.59 8.06
CA ALA A 14 -11.10 -1.05 8.64
C ALA A 14 -10.30 -2.10 9.42
N GLU A 15 -10.98 -2.92 10.23
CA GLU A 15 -10.33 -3.95 11.03
C GLU A 15 -9.76 -5.08 10.15
N ALA A 16 -10.52 -5.55 9.18
CA ALA A 16 -10.06 -6.57 8.23
C ALA A 16 -8.84 -6.08 7.43
N ALA A 17 -8.87 -4.83 6.98
CA ALA A 17 -7.76 -4.22 6.26
C ALA A 17 -6.51 -4.10 7.14
N ALA A 18 -6.67 -3.62 8.37
CA ALA A 18 -5.55 -3.49 9.32
C ALA A 18 -4.88 -4.85 9.59
N HIS A 19 -5.65 -5.91 9.79
CA HIS A 19 -5.12 -7.26 9.96
C HIS A 19 -4.40 -7.77 8.71
N PHE A 20 -4.94 -7.49 7.53
CA PHE A 20 -4.29 -7.85 6.28
C PHE A 20 -2.91 -7.17 6.14
N TYR A 21 -2.83 -5.87 6.41
CA TYR A 21 -1.55 -5.15 6.34
C TYR A 21 -0.55 -5.65 7.40
N ALA A 22 -1.04 -5.92 8.60
CA ALA A 22 -0.19 -6.41 9.70
C ALA A 22 0.48 -7.74 9.37
N LYS A 23 -0.22 -8.65 8.70
CA LYS A 23 0.35 -9.96 8.32
C LYS A 23 1.17 -9.91 7.03
N THR A 24 1.02 -8.84 6.23
CA THR A 24 1.65 -8.74 4.91
C THR A 24 2.98 -8.01 4.95
N PHE A 25 3.07 -6.90 5.70
CA PHE A 25 4.24 -6.03 5.68
C PHE A 25 5.01 -6.10 7.00
N PRO A 26 6.34 -5.88 6.97
CA PRO A 26 7.15 -5.77 8.19
C PRO A 26 6.77 -4.51 8.97
N ASP A 27 7.11 -4.49 10.26
CA ASP A 27 6.87 -3.35 11.16
C ASP A 27 5.43 -2.83 11.09
N SER A 28 4.49 -3.76 11.03
CA SER A 28 3.07 -3.51 10.89
C SER A 28 2.29 -4.26 11.97
N ALA A 29 1.32 -3.59 12.55
CA ALA A 29 0.55 -4.14 13.66
C ALA A 29 -0.84 -3.52 13.73
N VAL A 30 -1.79 -4.25 14.31
CA VAL A 30 -3.10 -3.72 14.67
C VAL A 30 -3.03 -3.22 16.11
N GLY A 31 -3.51 -2.01 16.32
CA GLY A 31 -3.58 -1.39 17.64
C GLY A 31 -5.00 -1.42 18.22
N ALA A 32 -5.40 -0.32 18.85
CA ALA A 32 -6.71 -0.22 19.50
C ALA A 32 -7.86 -0.26 18.50
N VAL A 33 -8.93 -0.95 18.88
CA VAL A 33 -10.20 -0.95 18.16
C VAL A 33 -11.19 -0.11 18.98
N ILE A 34 -11.65 0.98 18.39
CA ILE A 34 -12.53 1.94 19.05
C ILE A 34 -13.94 1.79 18.50
N ARG A 35 -14.88 1.51 19.38
CA ARG A 35 -16.28 1.32 19.01
C ARG A 35 -17.03 2.64 19.13
N ALA A 36 -18.03 2.82 18.28
CA ALA A 36 -18.84 4.03 18.26
C ALA A 36 -19.55 4.24 19.60
N PRO A 37 -19.37 5.41 20.22
CA PRO A 37 -20.03 5.71 21.51
C PRO A 37 -21.53 6.04 21.37
N GLY A 38 -21.98 6.22 20.13
CA GLY A 38 -23.36 6.52 19.79
C GLY A 38 -23.62 6.21 18.34
N ASN A 39 -24.87 6.34 17.91
CA ASN A 39 -25.23 6.18 16.50
C ASN A 39 -24.60 7.30 15.67
N TYR A 40 -24.23 6.97 14.44
CA TYR A 40 -23.66 7.91 13.47
C TYR A 40 -24.25 7.61 12.08
N PRO A 41 -24.05 8.50 11.06
CA PRO A 41 -24.78 8.36 9.78
C PRO A 41 -24.72 6.98 9.13
N GLU A 42 -23.58 6.28 9.26
CA GLU A 42 -23.36 4.99 8.58
C GLU A 42 -23.26 3.81 9.54
N GLY A 43 -23.61 4.00 10.82
CA GLY A 43 -23.50 2.92 11.80
C GLY A 43 -24.22 3.19 13.11
N LYS A 44 -24.09 2.22 14.01
CA LYS A 44 -24.78 2.21 15.31
C LYS A 44 -23.78 2.24 16.44
N GLN A 45 -24.25 2.67 17.60
CA GLN A 45 -23.50 2.53 18.85
C GLN A 45 -22.97 1.09 19.00
N GLY A 46 -21.70 0.95 19.31
CA GLY A 46 -21.03 -0.33 19.49
C GLY A 46 -20.37 -0.89 18.23
N ASP A 47 -20.68 -0.38 17.05
CA ASP A 47 -19.97 -0.78 15.83
C ASP A 47 -18.52 -0.31 15.89
N VAL A 48 -17.63 -1.03 15.21
CA VAL A 48 -16.22 -0.59 15.07
C VAL A 48 -16.19 0.69 14.27
N LEU A 49 -15.72 1.76 14.89
CA LEU A 49 -15.63 3.08 14.25
C LEU A 49 -14.22 3.37 13.75
N VAL A 50 -13.22 3.18 14.59
CA VAL A 50 -11.83 3.48 14.28
C VAL A 50 -10.96 2.30 14.70
N VAL A 51 -9.99 1.95 13.85
CA VAL A 51 -8.97 0.95 14.16
C VAL A 51 -7.61 1.62 14.04
N GLU A 52 -6.83 1.62 15.09
CA GLU A 52 -5.44 2.08 15.04
C GLU A 52 -4.58 0.96 14.46
N PHE A 53 -3.67 1.31 13.57
CA PHE A 53 -2.73 0.34 13.01
C PHE A 53 -1.45 1.03 12.54
N THR A 54 -0.45 0.20 12.27
CA THR A 54 0.83 0.65 11.72
C THR A 54 1.09 -0.12 10.43
N VAL A 55 1.53 0.58 9.40
CA VAL A 55 1.97 -0.01 8.13
C VAL A 55 3.42 0.36 7.88
N ALA A 56 4.29 -0.64 7.89
CA ALA A 56 5.73 -0.45 7.64
C ALA A 56 6.30 0.74 8.44
N GLY A 57 5.94 0.84 9.71
CA GLY A 57 6.37 1.89 10.61
C GLY A 57 5.55 3.17 10.59
N ILE A 58 4.59 3.32 9.71
CA ILE A 58 3.75 4.53 9.61
C ILE A 58 2.47 4.33 10.43
N ALA A 59 2.23 5.25 11.36
CA ALA A 59 1.02 5.25 12.18
C ALA A 59 -0.21 5.65 11.35
N CYS A 60 -1.24 4.82 11.40
CA CYS A 60 -2.49 5.01 10.68
C CYS A 60 -3.69 4.80 11.59
N ILE A 61 -4.83 5.33 11.17
CA ILE A 61 -6.14 4.91 11.67
C ILE A 61 -7.03 4.55 10.49
N GLY A 62 -7.81 3.50 10.64
CA GLY A 62 -8.87 3.14 9.69
C GLY A 62 -10.20 3.64 10.23
N LEU A 63 -10.88 4.47 9.47
CA LEU A 63 -12.19 4.99 9.83
C LEU A 63 -13.26 4.29 9.02
N ASN A 64 -14.20 3.65 9.70
CA ASN A 64 -15.38 3.06 9.06
C ASN A 64 -16.43 4.15 8.83
N GLY A 65 -16.23 4.93 7.77
CA GLY A 65 -17.07 6.08 7.46
C GLY A 65 -18.20 5.79 6.47
N GLY A 66 -18.28 4.58 5.93
CA GLY A 66 -19.35 4.17 5.02
C GLY A 66 -18.96 4.18 3.55
N PRO A 67 -19.90 3.88 2.64
CA PRO A 67 -19.60 3.62 1.22
C PRO A 67 -19.50 4.88 0.35
N ALA A 68 -19.77 6.07 0.89
CA ALA A 68 -19.89 7.29 0.09
C ALA A 68 -18.56 7.78 -0.50
N ILE A 69 -17.43 7.51 0.18
CA ILE A 69 -16.10 8.00 -0.22
C ILE A 69 -15.30 6.85 -0.82
N LYS A 70 -14.76 7.09 -2.01
CA LYS A 70 -13.92 6.10 -2.72
C LYS A 70 -12.48 6.58 -2.78
N HIS A 71 -11.56 5.63 -2.68
CA HIS A 71 -10.13 5.89 -2.87
C HIS A 71 -9.81 6.12 -4.34
N SER A 72 -8.70 6.82 -4.57
CA SER A 72 -8.15 7.06 -5.91
C SER A 72 -6.63 6.90 -5.87
N GLU A 73 -6.00 6.97 -7.03
CA GLU A 73 -4.54 6.90 -7.16
C GLU A 73 -3.83 8.19 -6.70
N ALA A 74 -4.58 9.20 -6.27
CA ALA A 74 -4.00 10.44 -5.76
C ALA A 74 -3.23 10.24 -4.45
N PHE A 75 -3.48 9.14 -3.75
CA PHE A 75 -2.74 8.69 -2.57
C PHE A 75 -2.31 7.25 -2.76
N SER A 76 -1.10 6.92 -2.31
CA SER A 76 -0.60 5.55 -2.29
C SER A 76 0.40 5.36 -1.15
N PHE A 77 0.47 4.13 -0.65
CA PHE A 77 1.62 3.71 0.15
C PHE A 77 2.70 3.18 -0.80
N GLN A 78 3.94 3.62 -0.60
CA GLN A 78 5.08 3.05 -1.32
C GLN A 78 5.87 2.16 -0.36
N ILE A 79 6.05 0.91 -0.75
CA ILE A 79 6.81 -0.07 0.02
C ILE A 79 8.08 -0.40 -0.77
N ALA A 80 9.23 -0.08 -0.17
CA ALA A 80 10.52 -0.45 -0.76
C ALA A 80 10.76 -1.94 -0.54
N THR A 81 11.31 -2.60 -1.55
CA THR A 81 11.68 -4.01 -1.48
C THR A 81 13.15 -4.20 -1.83
N ASP A 82 13.78 -5.20 -1.24
CA ASP A 82 15.21 -5.43 -1.39
C ASP A 82 15.55 -6.32 -2.59
N ASP A 83 14.63 -7.22 -2.95
CA ASP A 83 14.85 -8.18 -4.03
C ASP A 83 13.53 -8.60 -4.70
N GLN A 84 13.64 -9.49 -5.68
CA GLN A 84 12.48 -9.97 -6.42
C GLN A 84 11.54 -10.81 -5.54
N GLU A 85 12.09 -11.61 -4.65
CA GLU A 85 11.30 -12.47 -3.77
C GLU A 85 10.38 -11.63 -2.87
N GLU A 86 10.91 -10.58 -2.25
CA GLU A 86 10.13 -9.66 -1.43
C GLU A 86 9.08 -8.90 -2.27
N THR A 87 9.48 -8.44 -3.46
CA THR A 87 8.57 -7.78 -4.41
C THR A 87 7.40 -8.70 -4.76
N ASP A 88 7.70 -9.94 -5.12
CA ASP A 88 6.67 -10.93 -5.46
C ASP A 88 5.75 -11.23 -4.29
N ARG A 89 6.30 -11.35 -3.09
CA ARG A 89 5.54 -11.67 -1.89
C ARG A 89 4.48 -10.62 -1.60
N TYR A 90 4.84 -9.34 -1.61
CA TYR A 90 3.88 -8.26 -1.33
C TYR A 90 2.89 -8.07 -2.47
N TRP A 91 3.39 -8.09 -3.71
CA TRP A 91 2.54 -7.97 -4.89
C TRP A 91 1.47 -9.06 -4.94
N ASN A 92 1.91 -10.30 -4.80
CA ASN A 92 1.01 -11.45 -4.87
C ASN A 92 0.02 -11.46 -3.69
N ALA A 93 0.44 -11.03 -2.50
CA ALA A 93 -0.46 -10.93 -1.36
C ALA A 93 -1.60 -9.93 -1.62
N ILE A 94 -1.28 -8.75 -2.16
CA ILE A 94 -2.27 -7.70 -2.43
C ILE A 94 -3.20 -8.12 -3.58
N VAL A 95 -2.62 -8.51 -4.70
CA VAL A 95 -3.38 -8.88 -5.91
C VAL A 95 -4.19 -10.15 -5.67
N GLY A 96 -3.61 -11.13 -4.96
CA GLY A 96 -4.27 -12.40 -4.65
C GLY A 96 -5.38 -12.30 -3.61
N ASN A 97 -5.49 -11.18 -2.90
CA ASN A 97 -6.54 -10.94 -1.91
C ASN A 97 -7.62 -9.99 -2.45
N GLY A 98 -8.06 -10.20 -3.68
CA GLY A 98 -9.11 -9.39 -4.30
C GLY A 98 -8.62 -8.05 -4.83
N GLY A 99 -7.32 -7.86 -4.93
CA GLY A 99 -6.72 -6.66 -5.49
C GLY A 99 -6.58 -6.71 -7.00
N ARG A 100 -5.94 -5.68 -7.56
CA ARG A 100 -5.74 -5.55 -9.01
C ARG A 100 -4.33 -5.08 -9.33
N GLU A 101 -3.75 -5.65 -10.39
CA GLU A 101 -2.51 -5.15 -10.95
C GLU A 101 -2.73 -3.86 -11.72
N LYS A 102 -1.77 -2.94 -11.59
CA LYS A 102 -1.68 -1.73 -12.39
C LYS A 102 -0.28 -1.64 -13.00
N ALA A 103 -0.01 -0.55 -13.70
CA ALA A 103 1.28 -0.35 -14.37
C ALA A 103 2.36 0.17 -13.41
N CYS A 104 3.61 -0.02 -13.81
CA CYS A 104 4.78 0.64 -13.21
C CYS A 104 4.99 0.33 -11.72
N GLY A 105 4.70 -0.89 -11.29
CA GLY A 105 4.85 -1.30 -9.90
C GLY A 105 3.70 -0.89 -8.99
N TRP A 106 2.63 -0.35 -9.56
CA TRP A 106 1.42 -0.01 -8.81
C TRP A 106 0.47 -1.19 -8.78
N CYS A 107 -0.22 -1.36 -7.67
CA CYS A 107 -1.35 -2.26 -7.54
C CYS A 107 -2.36 -1.66 -6.57
N GLU A 108 -3.55 -2.25 -6.53
CA GLU A 108 -4.64 -1.76 -5.69
C GLU A 108 -5.13 -2.92 -4.84
N ASP A 109 -5.38 -2.68 -3.56
CA ASP A 109 -5.95 -3.72 -2.72
C ASP A 109 -7.48 -3.80 -2.91
N LYS A 110 -8.10 -4.81 -2.30
CA LYS A 110 -9.53 -5.02 -2.47
C LYS A 110 -10.41 -3.90 -1.93
N TRP A 111 -9.84 -3.00 -1.11
CA TRP A 111 -10.53 -1.84 -0.55
C TRP A 111 -10.30 -0.57 -1.35
N GLY A 112 -9.59 -0.66 -2.47
CA GLY A 112 -9.36 0.45 -3.38
C GLY A 112 -8.13 1.29 -3.05
N ILE A 113 -7.32 0.91 -2.08
CA ILE A 113 -6.11 1.63 -1.72
C ILE A 113 -4.98 1.26 -2.65
N SER A 114 -4.30 2.28 -3.17
CA SER A 114 -3.18 2.12 -4.09
C SER A 114 -1.88 1.89 -3.34
N TRP A 115 -1.09 0.96 -3.87
CA TRP A 115 0.23 0.57 -3.36
C TRP A 115 1.24 0.65 -4.49
N GLN A 116 2.44 1.16 -4.17
CA GLN A 116 3.59 1.07 -5.05
C GLN A 116 4.57 0.08 -4.42
N ILE A 117 4.77 -1.05 -5.05
CA ILE A 117 5.76 -2.04 -4.60
C ILE A 117 7.02 -1.79 -5.42
N THR A 118 7.99 -1.13 -4.80
CA THR A 118 9.11 -0.50 -5.51
C THR A 118 10.44 -1.11 -5.06
N PRO A 119 11.04 -1.98 -5.86
CA PRO A 119 12.39 -2.47 -5.55
C PRO A 119 13.38 -1.33 -5.45
N ARG A 120 14.29 -1.40 -4.49
CA ARG A 120 15.33 -0.37 -4.27
C ARG A 120 16.18 -0.14 -5.50
N VAL A 121 16.41 -1.18 -6.31
CA VAL A 121 17.15 -1.05 -7.58
C VAL A 121 16.51 -0.02 -8.50
N MET A 122 15.18 0.08 -8.50
CA MET A 122 14.47 1.08 -9.31
C MET A 122 14.67 2.49 -8.77
N THR A 123 14.51 2.66 -7.47
CA THR A 123 14.73 3.95 -6.80
C THR A 123 16.18 4.43 -6.99
N GLU A 124 17.14 3.52 -6.83
CA GLU A 124 18.56 3.82 -7.05
C GLU A 124 18.84 4.19 -8.50
N ALA A 125 18.23 3.51 -9.46
CA ALA A 125 18.39 3.80 -10.88
C ALA A 125 17.91 5.22 -11.21
N LEU A 126 16.76 5.61 -10.68
CA LEU A 126 16.23 6.97 -10.89
C LEU A 126 17.14 8.02 -10.24
N ALA A 127 17.63 7.75 -9.03
CA ALA A 127 18.51 8.65 -8.30
C ALA A 127 19.86 8.85 -9.00
N ALA A 128 20.33 7.86 -9.75
CA ALA A 128 21.58 7.94 -10.51
C ALA A 128 21.52 8.98 -11.65
N GLY A 129 20.33 9.24 -12.17
CA GLY A 129 20.13 10.20 -13.25
C GLY A 129 20.70 9.74 -14.60
N GLY A 130 20.67 10.64 -15.58
CA GLY A 130 21.27 10.43 -16.91
C GLY A 130 20.65 9.24 -17.68
N ASP A 131 21.47 8.63 -18.54
CA ASP A 131 21.02 7.52 -19.40
C ASP A 131 20.62 6.29 -18.63
N GLN A 132 21.27 6.01 -17.50
CA GLN A 132 20.94 4.90 -16.62
C GLN A 132 19.51 5.01 -16.09
N ALA A 133 19.16 6.18 -15.58
CA ALA A 133 17.81 6.45 -15.09
C ALA A 133 16.79 6.37 -16.22
N LYS A 134 17.11 6.92 -17.37
CA LYS A 134 16.21 6.88 -18.53
C LYS A 134 15.92 5.45 -18.98
N ARG A 135 16.95 4.62 -19.09
CA ARG A 135 16.77 3.22 -19.53
C ARG A 135 15.93 2.44 -18.52
N ALA A 136 16.19 2.60 -17.22
CA ALA A 136 15.42 1.94 -16.17
C ALA A 136 13.96 2.42 -16.17
N PHE A 137 13.73 3.72 -16.31
CA PHE A 137 12.40 4.32 -16.38
C PHE A 137 11.63 3.78 -17.60
N ASP A 138 12.24 3.77 -18.78
CA ASP A 138 11.60 3.25 -19.99
C ASP A 138 11.22 1.77 -19.83
N ALA A 139 12.09 0.97 -19.21
CA ALA A 139 11.80 -0.44 -18.93
C ALA A 139 10.60 -0.57 -17.96
N MET A 140 10.58 0.22 -16.89
CA MET A 140 9.50 0.21 -15.90
C MET A 140 8.14 0.53 -16.53
N LEU A 141 8.10 1.45 -17.49
CA LEU A 141 6.86 1.85 -18.16
C LEU A 141 6.16 0.69 -18.88
N THR A 142 6.88 -0.38 -19.20
CA THR A 142 6.31 -1.56 -19.85
C THR A 142 5.85 -2.64 -18.88
N MET A 143 6.05 -2.44 -17.58
CA MET A 143 5.82 -3.45 -16.55
C MET A 143 4.51 -3.21 -15.80
N LYS A 144 3.98 -4.27 -15.22
CA LYS A 144 3.04 -4.23 -14.08
C LYS A 144 3.86 -4.41 -12.80
N LYS A 145 4.01 -5.64 -12.30
CA LYS A 145 4.99 -5.92 -11.25
C LYS A 145 6.40 -5.65 -11.79
N ILE A 146 7.23 -4.98 -10.99
CA ILE A 146 8.59 -4.67 -11.42
C ILE A 146 9.44 -5.93 -11.42
N ASP A 147 10.12 -6.14 -12.53
CA ASP A 147 11.11 -7.21 -12.72
C ASP A 147 12.50 -6.64 -12.40
N VAL A 148 13.04 -7.04 -11.25
CA VAL A 148 14.33 -6.55 -10.76
C VAL A 148 15.45 -6.83 -11.76
N GLY A 149 15.49 -8.05 -12.33
CA GLY A 149 16.50 -8.42 -13.33
C GLY A 149 16.44 -7.57 -14.58
N ALA A 150 15.23 -7.25 -15.04
CA ALA A 150 15.06 -6.39 -16.22
C ALA A 150 15.50 -4.93 -15.94
N ILE A 151 15.24 -4.42 -14.74
CA ILE A 151 15.71 -3.09 -14.34
C ILE A 151 17.25 -3.07 -14.26
N GLU A 152 17.86 -4.08 -13.66
CA GLU A 152 19.32 -4.20 -13.60
C GLU A 152 19.95 -4.28 -14.99
N ALA A 153 19.36 -5.06 -15.89
CA ALA A 153 19.82 -5.15 -17.27
C ALA A 153 19.71 -3.81 -18.00
N ALA A 154 18.61 -3.10 -17.81
CA ALA A 154 18.41 -1.77 -18.39
C ALA A 154 19.43 -0.75 -17.88
N ARG A 155 19.79 -0.82 -16.60
CA ARG A 155 20.82 0.05 -16.00
C ARG A 155 22.20 -0.18 -16.63
N ARG A 156 22.53 -1.41 -16.93
CA ARG A 156 23.83 -1.75 -17.55
C ARG A 156 23.94 -1.28 -19.00
N GLY A 157 22.86 -1.19 -19.70
CA GLY A 157 22.80 -0.78 -21.10
C GLY A 157 22.82 -1.97 -22.03
#